data_12f3684b9aaafbce2a56f2cd01ed3749
#
_entry.id   12f3684b9aaafbce2a56f2cd01ed3749
#
_cell.length_a   1.000
_cell.length_b   1.000
_cell.length_c   1.000
_cell.angle_alpha   90.00
_cell.angle_beta   90.00
_cell.angle_gamma   90.00
#
_symmetry.space_group_name_H-M   'P 1'
#
loop_
_entity.id
_entity.type
_entity.pdbx_description
1 polymer ?
#
loop_
_entity_poly.entity_id
_entity_poly.type
_entity_poly.pdbx_seq_one_letter_code
_entity_poly.pdbx_strand_id
1 'polypeptide(L)' 'MRKVSFEVPQEVIGDFTEKLTELELENSIVGKTENDEIEVEVYYEKTESKQVDELEEFLEKLIENLDDEEEDDEDDDD' A
#
# COMPACT_ATOMS: atom_id res chain seq x y z
N MET A 1 -18.35 11.03 1.39
CA MET A 1 -17.19 10.17 1.59
C MET A 1 -16.32 10.17 0.35
N ARG A 2 -15.03 10.20 0.54
CA ARG A 2 -14.10 10.22 -0.58
C ARG A 2 -13.59 8.82 -0.85
N LYS A 3 -13.09 8.62 -2.06
CA LYS A 3 -12.58 7.32 -2.46
C LYS A 3 -11.31 7.50 -3.28
N VAL A 4 -10.34 6.65 -3.01
CA VAL A 4 -9.10 6.62 -3.79
C VAL A 4 -8.75 5.17 -4.08
N SER A 5 -8.19 4.93 -5.26
CA SER A 5 -7.81 3.57 -5.65
C SER A 5 -6.29 3.45 -5.67
N PHE A 6 -5.80 2.32 -5.20
CA PHE A 6 -4.38 2.01 -5.21
C PHE A 6 -4.16 0.72 -5.98
N GLU A 7 -3.09 0.68 -6.76
CA GLU A 7 -2.66 -0.57 -7.38
C GLU A 7 -1.47 -1.08 -6.59
N VAL A 8 -1.65 -2.22 -5.95
CA VAL A 8 -0.69 -2.74 -4.99
C VAL A 8 -0.11 -4.04 -5.51
N PRO A 9 1.22 -4.14 -5.65
CA PRO A 9 1.82 -5.40 -6.07
C PRO A 9 1.41 -6.52 -5.12
N GLN A 10 1.12 -7.68 -5.68
CA GLN A 10 0.60 -8.75 -4.84
C GLN A 10 1.62 -9.20 -3.79
N GLU A 11 2.91 -8.97 -4.02
CA GLU A 11 3.91 -9.33 -3.04
C GLU A 11 3.78 -8.55 -1.74
N VAL A 12 3.21 -7.36 -1.79
CA VAL A 12 3.11 -6.51 -0.60
C VAL A 12 1.67 -6.26 -0.19
N ILE A 13 0.72 -6.98 -0.77
CA ILE A 13 -0.69 -6.73 -0.45
C ILE A 13 -0.98 -7.00 1.02
N GLY A 14 -0.33 -8.00 1.60
CA GLY A 14 -0.53 -8.29 3.01
C GLY A 14 -0.10 -7.13 3.89
N ASP A 15 1.07 -6.57 3.62
CA ASP A 15 1.55 -5.42 4.40
C ASP A 15 0.65 -4.22 4.21
N PHE A 16 0.20 -4.02 2.97
CA PHE A 16 -0.65 -2.87 2.67
C PHE A 16 -1.98 -2.97 3.42
N THR A 17 -2.61 -4.13 3.39
CA THR A 17 -3.89 -4.30 4.06
C THR A 17 -3.74 -4.23 5.57
N GLU A 18 -2.61 -4.68 6.09
CA GLU A 18 -2.35 -4.55 7.50
C GLU A 18 -2.28 -3.07 7.91
N LYS A 19 -1.64 -2.26 7.07
CA LYS A 19 -1.59 -0.82 7.34
C LYS A 19 -2.97 -0.21 7.29
N LEU A 20 -3.80 -0.63 6.32
CA LEU A 20 -5.16 -0.15 6.25
C LEU A 20 -5.92 -0.42 7.54
N THR A 21 -5.72 -1.61 8.10
CA THR A 21 -6.36 -1.97 9.36
C THR A 21 -5.85 -1.09 10.50
N GLU A 22 -4.55 -0.82 10.54
CA GLU A 22 -3.99 0.04 11.57
C GLU A 22 -4.56 1.45 11.50
N LEU A 23 -4.74 1.95 10.30
CA LEU A 23 -5.27 3.28 10.10
C LEU A 23 -6.80 3.32 10.21
N GLU A 24 -7.42 2.15 10.32
CA GLU A 24 -8.87 2.03 10.45
C GLU A 24 -9.61 2.66 9.28
N LEU A 25 -9.06 2.50 8.09
CA LEU A 25 -9.68 3.00 6.87
C LEU A 25 -10.52 1.92 6.23
N GLU A 26 -11.73 2.30 5.79
CA GLU A 26 -12.56 1.38 5.05
C GLU A 26 -11.94 1.11 3.69
N ASN A 27 -12.02 -0.13 3.24
CA ASN A 27 -11.42 -0.47 1.97
C ASN A 27 -12.16 -1.66 1.35
N SER A 28 -11.94 -1.83 0.05
CA SER A 28 -12.53 -2.93 -0.68
C SER A 28 -11.53 -3.38 -1.73
N ILE A 29 -11.32 -4.68 -1.82
CA ILE A 29 -10.43 -5.21 -2.84
C ILE A 29 -11.26 -5.45 -4.09
N VAL A 30 -10.91 -4.70 -5.15
CA VAL A 30 -11.67 -4.75 -6.38
C VAL A 30 -11.30 -5.97 -7.19
N GLY A 31 -10.00 -6.25 -7.33
CA GLY A 31 -9.55 -7.36 -8.11
C GLY A 31 -8.14 -7.18 -8.58
N LYS A 32 -7.72 -8.04 -9.48
CA LYS A 32 -6.36 -8.04 -9.98
C LYS A 32 -6.31 -7.27 -11.28
N THR A 33 -5.30 -6.45 -11.45
CA THR A 33 -5.14 -5.69 -12.67
C THR A 33 -4.35 -6.49 -13.70
N GLU A 34 -4.24 -5.93 -14.90
CA GLU A 34 -3.48 -6.59 -15.94
C GLU A 34 -2.00 -6.70 -15.61
N ASN A 35 -1.52 -5.85 -14.71
CA ASN A 35 -0.11 -5.85 -14.33
C ASN A 35 0.17 -6.76 -13.15
N ASP A 36 -0.75 -7.64 -12.80
CA ASP A 36 -0.62 -8.53 -11.65
C ASP A 36 -0.56 -7.77 -10.33
N GLU A 37 -1.18 -6.61 -10.31
CA GLU A 37 -1.34 -5.84 -9.09
C GLU A 37 -2.77 -5.96 -8.60
N ILE A 38 -2.95 -5.72 -7.32
CA ILE A 38 -4.28 -5.80 -6.70
C ILE A 38 -4.82 -4.39 -6.58
N GLU A 39 -6.00 -4.16 -7.12
CA GLU A 39 -6.62 -2.85 -7.00
C GLU A 39 -7.42 -2.79 -5.71
N VAL A 40 -7.11 -1.80 -4.88
CA VAL A 40 -7.75 -1.62 -3.58
C VAL A 40 -8.38 -0.25 -3.56
N GLU A 41 -9.67 -0.18 -3.27
CA GLU A 41 -10.35 1.10 -3.10
C GLU A 41 -10.40 1.42 -1.62
N VAL A 42 -10.03 2.64 -1.27
CA VAL A 42 -10.03 3.10 0.11
C VAL A 42 -11.02 4.23 0.24
N TYR A 43 -11.89 4.14 1.23
CA TYR A 43 -12.92 5.15 1.48
C TYR A 43 -12.52 5.93 2.71
N TYR A 44 -12.65 7.25 2.64
CA TYR A 44 -12.20 8.06 3.75
C TYR A 44 -12.98 9.35 3.82
N GLU A 45 -13.01 9.94 5.02
CA GLU A 45 -13.59 11.24 5.22
C GLU A 45 -12.51 12.29 5.09
N LYS A 46 -12.93 13.53 4.92
CA LYS A 46 -11.97 14.61 4.78
C LYS A 46 -11.02 14.66 5.96
N THR A 47 -11.51 14.36 7.15
CA THR A 47 -10.67 14.40 8.35
C THR A 47 -9.63 13.29 8.36
N GLU A 48 -9.75 12.31 7.49
CA GLU A 48 -8.82 11.19 7.41
C GLU A 48 -7.83 11.35 6.28
N SER A 49 -7.76 12.51 5.66
CA SER A 49 -6.86 12.73 4.52
C SER A 49 -5.40 12.46 4.88
N LYS A 50 -5.00 12.78 6.11
CA LYS A 50 -3.64 12.52 6.51
C LYS A 50 -3.32 11.03 6.55
N GLN A 51 -4.27 10.22 6.97
CA GLN A 51 -4.06 8.79 6.96
C GLN A 51 -3.88 8.27 5.54
N VAL A 52 -4.62 8.85 4.60
CA VAL A 52 -4.50 8.44 3.20
C VAL A 52 -3.13 8.85 2.66
N ASP A 53 -2.65 10.04 3.00
CA ASP A 53 -1.31 10.46 2.59
C ASP A 53 -0.26 9.52 3.14
N GLU A 54 -0.41 9.13 4.39
CA GLU A 54 0.51 8.23 5.02
C GLU A 54 0.49 6.87 4.33
N LEU A 55 -0.69 6.43 3.94
CA LEU A 55 -0.85 5.17 3.24
C LEU A 55 -0.15 5.20 1.88
N GLU A 56 -0.27 6.32 1.17
CA GLU A 56 0.41 6.47 -0.11
C GLU A 56 1.91 6.36 0.05
N GLU A 57 2.45 7.04 1.05
CA GLU A 57 3.89 6.97 1.29
C GLU A 57 4.31 5.57 1.67
N PHE A 58 3.50 4.91 2.46
CA PHE A 58 3.80 3.55 2.86
C PHE A 58 3.86 2.63 1.63
N LEU A 59 2.91 2.78 0.73
CA LEU A 59 2.90 1.98 -0.48
C LEU A 59 4.12 2.26 -1.34
N GLU A 60 4.50 3.52 -1.47
CA GLU A 60 5.68 3.85 -2.25
C GLU A 60 6.92 3.18 -1.67
N LYS A 61 7.03 3.16 -0.36
CA LYS A 61 8.16 2.52 0.28
C LYS A 61 8.15 1.02 0.07
N LEU A 62 6.98 0.41 0.10
CA LEU A 62 6.89 -1.02 -0.17
C LEU A 62 7.36 -1.33 -1.58
N ILE A 63 6.96 -0.51 -2.54
CA ILE A 63 7.36 -0.73 -3.92
C ILE A 63 8.86 -0.50 -4.10
N GLU A 64 9.41 0.51 -3.46
CA GLU A 64 10.84 0.76 -3.52
C GLU A 64 11.62 -0.39 -2.94
N ASN A 65 11.12 -0.98 -1.87
CA ASN A 65 11.79 -2.12 -1.25
C ASN A 65 11.80 -3.33 -2.18
N LEU A 66 10.76 -3.48 -2.99
CA LEU A 66 10.76 -4.57 -3.94
C LEU A 66 11.87 -4.41 -4.97
N ASP A 67 12.09 -3.17 -5.41
CA ASP A 67 13.13 -2.92 -6.39
C ASP A 67 14.51 -3.09 -5.80
N ASP A 68 14.67 -2.81 -4.53
CA ASP A 68 15.98 -2.81 -3.90
C ASP A 68 16.25 -4.06 -3.11
N GLU A 69 15.39 -5.04 -3.21
CA GLU A 69 15.48 -6.14 -2.30
C GLU A 69 16.80 -6.87 -2.37
N GLU A 70 17.41 -6.90 -3.53
CA GLU A 70 18.63 -7.64 -3.59
C GLU A 70 19.76 -6.89 -2.94
N GLU A 71 19.73 -5.59 -2.85
CA GLU A 71 20.74 -4.94 -2.20
C GLU A 71 20.70 -4.96 -0.76
N ASP A 72 19.65 -5.20 -0.25
CA ASP A 72 19.51 -5.23 1.04
C ASP A 72 20.40 -6.03 1.69
N ASP A 73 20.79 -6.68 1.17
CA ASP A 73 21.52 -7.41 1.72
C ASP A 73 22.60 -6.97 2.26
N GLU A 74 22.91 -6.29 2.18
CA GLU A 74 23.62 -5.77 2.67
C GLU A 74 23.80 -5.24 3.56
N ASP A 75 23.47 -5.02 3.46
CA ASP A 75 23.62 -4.42 4.28
C ASP A 75 23.86 -4.69 5.31
N ASP A 76 24.04 -4.95 5.20
CA ASP A 76 24.21 -5.00 6.00
C ASP A 76 24.84 -5.24 6.75
N ASP A 77 25.15 -5.24 6.63
CA ASP A 77 25.72 -5.35 7.27
C ASP A 77 26.30 -5.32 7.90
N ASP A 78 26.43 -5.15 7.82
CA ASP A 78 27.05 -4.94 8.40
C ASP A 78 27.42 -4.84 9.01
#